data_113e703ca24ccf751e29abb5aa120c92
#
_entry.id   113e703ca24ccf751e29abb5aa120c92
#
_cell.length_a   1.000
_cell.length_b   1.000
_cell.length_c   1.000
_cell.angle_alpha   90.00
_cell.angle_beta   90.00
_cell.angle_gamma   90.00
#
_symmetry.space_group_name_H-M   'P 1'
#
loop_
_entity.id
_entity.type
_entity.pdbx_description
1 polymer ?
#
loop_
_entity_poly.entity_id
_entity_poly.type
_entity_poly.pdbx_seq_one_letter_code
_entity_poly.pdbx_strand_id
1 'polypeptide(L)'
;ADYEVAFCGFAPGFGYLTGGADFQVPRRQTPRTRIPAGAVALAGNFSGIYPKASPGGWQIIGVTPLQMWDLQRDEPALLRPGYKVRFQDAGPLPAGGLPAHKHTTASKPPAGAHLEILSPGLQTVLQDLGRAGHTDQGVSMSGALDRGALRAANRTVGNDSACACLEVVLGGLSFVCHGRTLIAIT
;
A
#
# COMPACT_ATOMS: atom_id res chain seq x y z
N ALA A 1 -4.50 -7.53 27.80
CA ALA A 1 -4.42 -8.78 27.03
C ALA A 1 -3.22 -8.71 26.10
N ASP A 2 -2.51 -9.83 25.95
CA ASP A 2 -1.34 -9.94 25.09
C ASP A 2 -1.75 -10.58 23.77
N TYR A 3 -1.40 -9.90 22.68
CA TYR A 3 -1.63 -10.37 21.31
C TYR A 3 -0.33 -10.81 20.67
N GLU A 4 -0.45 -11.59 19.61
CA GLU A 4 0.66 -11.94 18.71
C GLU A 4 0.27 -11.65 17.29
N VAL A 5 1.20 -11.12 16.50
CA VAL A 5 1.02 -10.96 15.06
C VAL A 5 1.07 -12.34 14.41
N ALA A 6 -0.08 -12.85 13.99
CA ALA A 6 -0.18 -14.15 13.33
C ALA A 6 0.38 -14.11 11.90
N PHE A 7 0.03 -13.09 11.16
CA PHE A 7 0.52 -12.82 9.80
C PHE A 7 0.30 -11.36 9.41
N CYS A 8 0.95 -10.92 8.33
CA CYS A 8 0.74 -9.61 7.73
C CYS A 8 0.09 -9.74 6.34
N GLY A 9 -0.72 -8.76 5.95
CA GLY A 9 -1.42 -8.76 4.67
C GLY A 9 -2.35 -7.57 4.52
N PHE A 10 -3.20 -7.54 3.50
CA PHE A 10 -4.13 -6.47 3.18
C PHE A 10 -3.42 -5.16 2.73
N ALA A 11 -2.46 -4.67 3.49
CA ALA A 11 -1.68 -3.46 3.15
C ALA A 11 -0.30 -3.53 3.82
N PRO A 12 0.72 -2.83 3.29
CA PRO A 12 2.01 -2.69 3.96
C PRO A 12 1.85 -2.20 5.40
N GLY A 13 2.42 -2.94 6.35
CA GLY A 13 2.32 -2.65 7.79
C GLY A 13 1.00 -3.06 8.47
N PHE A 14 0.09 -3.76 7.79
CA PHE A 14 -1.12 -4.30 8.43
C PHE A 14 -0.84 -5.69 9.00
N GLY A 15 -0.77 -5.80 10.31
CA GLY A 15 -0.65 -7.06 11.05
C GLY A 15 -2.01 -7.56 11.53
N TYR A 16 -2.27 -8.85 11.33
CA TYR A 16 -3.41 -9.55 11.91
C TYR A 16 -2.98 -10.12 13.26
N LEU A 17 -3.58 -9.61 14.34
CA LEU A 17 -3.26 -9.95 15.71
C LEU A 17 -4.23 -11.00 16.24
N THR A 18 -3.72 -12.03 16.87
CA THR A 18 -4.47 -13.09 17.56
C THR A 18 -4.13 -13.14 19.04
N GLY A 19 -4.92 -13.83 19.84
CA GLY A 19 -4.78 -13.85 21.29
C GLY A 19 -5.56 -12.72 21.96
N GLY A 20 -5.15 -12.36 23.17
CA GLY A 20 -5.78 -11.31 23.95
C GLY A 20 -6.98 -11.80 24.74
N ALA A 21 -8.09 -12.06 24.10
CA ALA A 21 -9.29 -12.64 24.68
C ALA A 21 -10.06 -13.42 23.62
N ASP A 22 -10.87 -14.37 24.04
CA ASP A 22 -11.79 -15.06 23.14
C ASP A 22 -12.95 -14.11 22.78
N PHE A 23 -12.93 -13.62 21.54
CA PHE A 23 -14.01 -12.81 20.99
C PHE A 23 -14.30 -13.23 19.56
N GLN A 24 -15.56 -13.04 19.15
CA GLN A 24 -16.03 -13.20 17.78
C GLN A 24 -16.80 -11.94 17.42
N VAL A 25 -16.16 -11.03 16.70
CA VAL A 25 -16.73 -9.74 16.35
C VAL A 25 -17.14 -9.75 14.87
N PRO A 26 -18.44 -9.65 14.56
CA PRO A 26 -18.87 -9.62 13.17
C PRO A 26 -18.41 -8.33 12.50
N ARG A 27 -18.05 -8.45 11.21
CA ARG A 27 -17.81 -7.26 10.36
C ARG A 27 -19.11 -6.48 10.20
N ARG A 28 -18.99 -5.19 9.92
CA ARG A 28 -20.13 -4.37 9.55
C ARG A 28 -20.75 -4.89 8.24
N GLN A 29 -22.07 -4.91 8.19
CA GLN A 29 -22.81 -5.23 6.97
C GLN A 29 -22.51 -4.21 5.87
N THR A 30 -22.46 -2.92 6.21
CA THR A 30 -22.04 -1.86 5.30
C THR A 30 -20.66 -1.37 5.72
N PRO A 31 -19.60 -1.69 4.94
CA PRO A 31 -18.24 -1.20 5.22
C PRO A 31 -18.20 0.33 5.20
N ARG A 32 -17.30 0.91 6.01
CA ARG A 32 -17.00 2.34 5.92
C ARG A 32 -16.21 2.59 4.64
N THR A 33 -16.51 3.69 3.97
CA THR A 33 -15.75 4.16 2.80
C THR A 33 -14.34 4.63 3.18
N ARG A 34 -14.18 5.09 4.44
CA ARG A 34 -12.90 5.55 4.96
C ARG A 34 -12.75 5.22 6.45
N ILE A 35 -11.72 4.46 6.76
CA ILE A 35 -11.19 4.22 8.10
C ILE A 35 -9.88 5.00 8.20
N PRO A 36 -9.62 5.82 9.25
CA PRO A 36 -8.39 6.58 9.37
C PRO A 36 -7.17 5.67 9.61
N ALA A 37 -5.98 6.14 9.24
CA ALA A 37 -4.73 5.53 9.67
C ALA A 37 -4.66 5.48 11.20
N GLY A 38 -4.02 4.45 11.76
CA GLY A 38 -3.93 4.25 13.21
C GLY A 38 -5.20 3.69 13.86
N ALA A 39 -6.29 3.51 13.11
CA ALA A 39 -7.50 2.89 13.68
C ALA A 39 -7.23 1.46 14.15
N VAL A 40 -7.46 1.18 15.42
CA VAL A 40 -7.43 -0.15 16.04
C VAL A 40 -8.81 -0.77 15.90
N ALA A 41 -8.89 -1.98 15.37
CA ALA A 41 -10.18 -2.57 15.03
C ALA A 41 -10.20 -4.09 15.23
N LEU A 42 -11.43 -4.63 15.35
CA LEU A 42 -11.72 -6.05 15.55
C LEU A 42 -12.57 -6.59 14.40
N ALA A 43 -12.30 -7.82 13.97
CA ALA A 43 -13.18 -8.60 13.09
C ALA A 43 -12.89 -10.10 13.22
N GLY A 44 -13.92 -10.91 13.35
CA GLY A 44 -13.77 -12.32 13.69
C GLY A 44 -13.04 -12.45 15.02
N ASN A 45 -12.01 -13.24 15.05
CA ASN A 45 -11.09 -13.41 16.18
C ASN A 45 -9.78 -12.60 16.05
N PHE A 46 -9.72 -11.67 15.09
CA PHE A 46 -8.55 -10.84 14.86
C PHE A 46 -8.72 -9.42 15.39
N SER A 47 -7.63 -8.86 15.89
CA SER A 47 -7.41 -7.42 16.00
C SER A 47 -6.43 -6.95 14.94
N GLY A 48 -6.41 -5.65 14.64
CA GLY A 48 -5.48 -5.07 13.69
C GLY A 48 -5.47 -3.56 13.74
N ILE A 49 -4.43 -2.97 13.16
CA ILE A 49 -4.26 -1.53 13.11
C ILE A 49 -4.12 -1.11 11.64
N TYR A 50 -4.97 -0.19 11.20
CA TYR A 50 -4.93 0.31 9.81
C TYR A 50 -3.71 1.20 9.60
N PRO A 51 -2.75 0.83 8.70
CA PRO A 51 -1.52 1.61 8.49
C PRO A 51 -1.77 2.90 7.72
N LYS A 52 -2.83 2.95 6.91
CA LYS A 52 -3.24 4.11 6.12
C LYS A 52 -4.76 4.20 6.04
N ALA A 53 -5.27 5.38 5.67
CA ALA A 53 -6.69 5.54 5.43
C ALA A 53 -7.14 4.62 4.27
N SER A 54 -8.16 3.81 4.53
CA SER A 54 -8.66 2.82 3.56
C SER A 54 -10.12 2.47 3.87
N PRO A 55 -10.90 1.96 2.91
CA PRO A 55 -12.20 1.38 3.20
C PRO A 55 -12.07 0.11 4.05
N GLY A 56 -13.11 -0.22 4.82
CA GLY A 56 -13.13 -1.45 5.60
C GLY A 56 -14.35 -1.65 6.47
N GLY A 57 -14.63 -2.91 6.82
CA GLY A 57 -15.79 -3.33 7.60
C GLY A 57 -15.49 -3.76 9.04
N TRP A 58 -14.28 -3.54 9.56
CA TRP A 58 -13.93 -3.90 10.91
C TRP A 58 -14.54 -2.95 11.95
N GLN A 59 -14.78 -3.43 13.16
CA GLN A 59 -15.29 -2.62 14.27
C GLN A 59 -14.15 -1.85 14.91
N ILE A 60 -14.15 -0.51 14.77
CA ILE A 60 -13.13 0.35 15.35
C ILE A 60 -13.37 0.46 16.86
N ILE A 61 -12.32 0.23 17.64
CA ILE A 61 -12.34 0.28 19.11
C ILE A 61 -11.42 1.36 19.68
N GLY A 62 -10.53 1.91 18.86
CA GLY A 62 -9.59 2.93 19.28
C GLY A 62 -8.75 3.45 18.14
N VAL A 63 -7.81 4.32 18.47
CA VAL A 63 -6.85 4.88 17.51
C VAL A 63 -5.49 4.99 18.19
N THR A 64 -4.41 4.66 17.48
CA THR A 64 -3.03 4.87 17.93
C THR A 64 -2.33 5.92 17.09
N PRO A 65 -1.49 6.78 17.67
CA PRO A 65 -0.64 7.70 16.93
C PRO A 65 0.58 7.01 16.29
N LEU A 66 0.83 5.73 16.61
CA LEU A 66 1.98 5.01 16.06
C LEU A 66 1.82 4.77 14.57
N GLN A 67 2.88 5.06 13.84
CA GLN A 67 2.94 4.83 12.40
C GLN A 67 3.29 3.38 12.13
N MET A 68 2.33 2.60 11.57
CA MET A 68 2.51 1.17 11.30
C MET A 68 3.46 0.90 10.14
N TRP A 69 3.59 1.84 9.21
CA TRP A 69 4.46 1.76 8.04
C TRP A 69 5.24 3.05 7.87
N ASP A 70 6.57 2.95 7.81
CA ASP A 70 7.46 4.10 7.66
C ASP A 70 8.74 3.71 6.91
N LEU A 71 8.93 4.25 5.72
CA LEU A 71 10.09 3.98 4.86
C LEU A 71 11.42 4.59 5.39
N GLN A 72 11.37 5.39 6.44
CA GLN A 72 12.58 5.93 7.08
C GLN A 72 13.16 4.99 8.13
N ARG A 73 12.47 3.89 8.46
CA ARG A 73 12.99 2.85 9.35
C ARG A 73 13.78 1.82 8.55
N ASP A 74 14.76 1.20 9.18
CA ASP A 74 15.48 0.04 8.61
C ASP A 74 14.51 -1.10 8.28
N GLU A 75 13.52 -1.31 9.15
CA GLU A 75 12.37 -2.17 8.93
C GLU A 75 11.10 -1.32 8.83
N PRO A 76 10.55 -1.10 7.63
CA PRO A 76 9.40 -0.23 7.41
C PRO A 76 8.15 -0.61 8.19
N ALA A 77 7.86 -1.91 8.33
CA ALA A 77 6.71 -2.40 9.09
C ALA A 77 7.01 -2.40 10.59
N LEU A 78 6.16 -1.73 11.39
CA LEU A 78 6.24 -1.76 12.85
C LEU A 78 5.89 -3.15 13.42
N LEU A 79 4.98 -3.85 12.76
CA LEU A 79 4.48 -5.17 13.17
C LEU A 79 4.93 -6.22 12.16
N ARG A 80 5.47 -7.35 12.67
CA ARG A 80 5.88 -8.52 11.88
C ARG A 80 5.36 -9.80 12.54
N PRO A 81 5.16 -10.88 11.78
CA PRO A 81 4.73 -12.16 12.32
C PRO A 81 5.57 -12.60 13.52
N GLY A 82 4.92 -13.05 14.58
CA GLY A 82 5.54 -13.46 15.84
C GLY A 82 5.76 -12.34 16.86
N TYR A 83 5.62 -11.07 16.48
CA TYR A 83 5.75 -9.95 17.43
C TYR A 83 4.62 -9.97 18.44
N LYS A 84 4.97 -9.70 19.71
CA LYS A 84 4.02 -9.56 20.80
C LYS A 84 3.54 -8.12 20.90
N VAL A 85 2.23 -7.94 21.03
CA VAL A 85 1.59 -6.62 21.03
C VAL A 85 0.67 -6.51 22.25
N ARG A 86 0.79 -5.42 22.96
CA ARG A 86 -0.11 -5.06 24.07
C ARG A 86 -0.70 -3.68 23.84
N PHE A 87 -2.02 -3.59 23.85
CA PHE A 87 -2.71 -2.30 23.82
C PHE A 87 -2.80 -1.73 25.24
N GLN A 88 -2.49 -0.44 25.35
CA GLN A 88 -2.65 0.33 26.58
C GLN A 88 -3.54 1.53 26.30
N ASP A 89 -4.47 1.81 27.20
CA ASP A 89 -5.24 3.03 27.13
C ASP A 89 -4.34 4.21 27.51
N ALA A 90 -4.09 5.10 26.57
CA ALA A 90 -3.28 6.29 26.74
C ALA A 90 -4.14 7.54 27.04
N GLY A 91 -5.45 7.35 27.27
CA GLY A 91 -6.39 8.45 27.43
C GLY A 91 -6.79 9.14 26.13
N PRO A 92 -7.41 10.31 26.20
CA PRO A 92 -7.89 11.03 25.03
C PRO A 92 -6.75 11.45 24.10
N LEU A 93 -7.01 11.38 22.78
CA LEU A 93 -6.05 11.84 21.77
C LEU A 93 -5.65 13.32 21.99
N PRO A 94 -4.40 13.70 21.69
CA PRO A 94 -3.98 15.10 21.72
C PRO A 94 -4.89 15.98 20.87
N ALA A 95 -5.14 17.20 21.30
CA ALA A 95 -6.02 18.19 20.64
C ALA A 95 -5.47 18.68 19.29
N GLY A 96 -5.00 17.84 18.43
CA GLY A 96 -4.50 18.10 17.07
C GLY A 96 -4.80 16.97 16.11
N GLY A 97 -5.43 15.89 16.59
CA GLY A 97 -5.66 14.70 15.77
C GLY A 97 -4.39 13.93 15.44
N LEU A 98 -4.54 12.88 14.62
CA LEU A 98 -3.40 12.14 14.08
C LEU A 98 -2.72 12.96 12.98
N PRO A 99 -1.38 12.91 12.87
CA PRO A 99 -0.67 13.62 11.81
C PRO A 99 -1.18 13.15 10.44
N ALA A 100 -1.64 14.09 9.63
CA ALA A 100 -2.04 13.80 8.26
C ALA A 100 -0.80 13.49 7.44
N HIS A 101 -0.82 12.36 6.68
CA HIS A 101 0.20 12.12 5.66
C HIS A 101 0.17 13.27 4.65
N LYS A 102 1.25 14.00 4.55
CA LYS A 102 1.45 14.97 3.47
C LYS A 102 1.64 14.19 2.17
N HIS A 103 0.65 14.27 1.28
CA HIS A 103 0.87 13.87 -0.10
C HIS A 103 1.92 14.81 -0.70
N THR A 104 2.99 14.26 -1.21
CA THR A 104 3.98 15.03 -1.99
C THR A 104 3.27 15.53 -3.24
N THR A 105 3.13 16.85 -3.37
CA THR A 105 2.63 17.48 -4.59
C THR A 105 3.59 17.21 -5.73
N ALA A 106 3.04 17.13 -6.95
CA ALA A 106 3.80 16.89 -8.17
C ALA A 106 5.06 17.77 -8.24
N SER A 107 6.19 17.14 -8.45
CA SER A 107 7.44 17.84 -8.72
C SER A 107 7.39 18.53 -10.08
N LYS A 108 8.14 19.64 -10.22
CA LYS A 108 8.34 20.32 -11.49
C LYS A 108 8.74 19.30 -12.58
N PRO A 109 8.20 19.41 -13.82
CA PRO A 109 8.59 18.53 -14.91
C PRO A 109 10.10 18.43 -15.03
N PRO A 110 10.66 17.24 -15.29
CA PRO A 110 12.10 17.08 -15.45
C PRO A 110 12.59 17.86 -16.70
N ALA A 111 13.78 18.42 -16.61
CA ALA A 111 14.46 18.97 -17.78
C ALA A 111 14.92 17.79 -18.65
N GLY A 112 14.36 17.63 -19.85
CA GLY A 112 14.72 16.56 -20.78
C GLY A 112 13.51 15.89 -21.43
N ALA A 113 13.76 14.81 -22.16
CA ALA A 113 12.69 14.06 -22.82
C ALA A 113 11.78 13.41 -21.75
N HIS A 114 10.47 13.65 -21.86
CA HIS A 114 9.47 13.12 -20.95
C HIS A 114 8.11 12.95 -21.63
N LEU A 115 7.24 12.18 -21.01
CA LEU A 115 5.85 12.01 -21.40
C LEU A 115 4.94 12.83 -20.47
N GLU A 116 4.11 13.67 -21.05
CA GLU A 116 3.02 14.36 -20.36
C GLU A 116 1.74 13.56 -20.56
N ILE A 117 1.21 12.96 -19.47
CA ILE A 117 0.00 12.16 -19.53
C ILE A 117 -1.21 13.08 -19.58
N LEU A 118 -1.97 13.05 -20.68
CA LEU A 118 -3.21 13.80 -20.85
C LEU A 118 -4.42 13.04 -20.29
N SER A 119 -4.45 11.73 -20.51
CA SER A 119 -5.48 10.85 -19.98
C SER A 119 -4.87 9.48 -19.63
N PRO A 120 -5.08 8.98 -18.41
CA PRO A 120 -4.59 7.64 -18.03
C PRO A 120 -5.46 6.49 -18.58
N GLY A 121 -6.54 6.78 -19.30
CA GLY A 121 -7.54 5.78 -19.67
C GLY A 121 -8.27 5.22 -18.44
N LEU A 122 -8.74 3.98 -18.56
CA LEU A 122 -9.44 3.32 -17.44
C LEU A 122 -8.48 3.07 -16.28
N GLN A 123 -7.29 2.56 -16.57
CA GLN A 123 -6.24 2.32 -15.59
C GLN A 123 -4.88 2.26 -16.29
N THR A 124 -3.95 3.08 -15.84
CA THR A 124 -2.54 3.03 -16.22
C THR A 124 -1.69 3.08 -14.97
N VAL A 125 -0.84 2.09 -14.77
CA VAL A 125 0.02 1.96 -13.60
C VAL A 125 1.46 1.68 -14.00
N LEU A 126 2.41 2.09 -13.17
CA LEU A 126 3.81 1.70 -13.30
C LEU A 126 3.96 0.31 -12.69
N GLN A 127 4.46 -0.64 -13.48
CA GLN A 127 4.75 -2.01 -13.03
C GLN A 127 6.15 -2.41 -13.46
N ASP A 128 6.82 -3.10 -12.55
CA ASP A 128 8.09 -3.78 -12.77
C ASP A 128 7.91 -5.32 -12.67
N LEU A 129 8.96 -6.07 -12.37
CA LEU A 129 8.87 -7.51 -12.14
C LEU A 129 8.30 -7.89 -10.76
N GLY A 130 7.94 -6.90 -9.95
CA GLY A 130 7.41 -7.10 -8.60
C GLY A 130 8.50 -7.21 -7.53
N ARG A 131 8.05 -7.43 -6.29
CA ARG A 131 8.89 -7.42 -5.09
C ARG A 131 8.66 -8.68 -4.26
N ALA A 132 9.54 -9.65 -4.41
CA ALA A 132 9.53 -10.86 -3.59
C ALA A 132 10.17 -10.60 -2.22
N GLY A 133 9.82 -11.43 -1.21
CA GLY A 133 10.50 -11.43 0.09
C GLY A 133 9.99 -10.42 1.11
N HIS A 134 8.87 -9.71 0.85
CA HIS A 134 8.32 -8.70 1.77
C HIS A 134 6.91 -9.03 2.28
N THR A 135 6.48 -10.27 2.15
CA THR A 135 5.14 -10.71 2.57
C THR A 135 4.96 -10.62 4.08
N ASP A 136 6.02 -10.82 4.83
CA ASP A 136 6.08 -10.68 6.29
C ASP A 136 5.80 -9.24 6.78
N GLN A 137 5.89 -8.27 5.90
CA GLN A 137 5.57 -6.86 6.14
C GLN A 137 4.21 -6.44 5.56
N GLY A 138 3.44 -7.39 5.02
CA GLY A 138 2.16 -7.12 4.37
C GLY A 138 2.29 -6.51 2.96
N VAL A 139 3.48 -6.58 2.37
CA VAL A 139 3.75 -6.12 1.00
C VAL A 139 3.52 -7.27 0.03
N SER A 140 2.54 -7.13 -0.85
CA SER A 140 2.28 -8.10 -1.91
C SER A 140 3.40 -8.11 -2.94
N MET A 141 3.61 -9.26 -3.60
CA MET A 141 4.61 -9.39 -4.65
C MET A 141 4.35 -8.43 -5.82
N SER A 142 3.08 -8.20 -6.17
CA SER A 142 2.70 -7.29 -7.28
C SER A 142 3.51 -7.54 -8.56
N GLY A 143 3.79 -6.50 -9.33
CA GLY A 143 4.49 -6.56 -10.59
C GLY A 143 3.54 -6.69 -11.78
N ALA A 144 4.10 -6.60 -12.97
CA ALA A 144 3.35 -6.67 -14.22
C ALA A 144 2.53 -7.97 -14.35
N LEU A 145 1.33 -7.85 -14.88
CA LEU A 145 0.45 -8.98 -15.17
C LEU A 145 1.09 -9.90 -16.22
N ASP A 146 1.63 -9.31 -17.30
CA ASP A 146 2.42 -10.01 -18.30
C ASP A 146 3.90 -9.63 -18.18
N ARG A 147 4.65 -10.43 -17.43
CA ARG A 147 6.09 -10.24 -17.24
C ARG A 147 6.89 -10.53 -18.52
N GLY A 148 6.35 -11.34 -19.44
CA GLY A 148 6.94 -11.62 -20.74
C GLY A 148 6.91 -10.38 -21.64
N ALA A 149 5.74 -9.76 -21.74
CA ALA A 149 5.53 -8.51 -22.48
C ALA A 149 6.40 -7.37 -21.90
N LEU A 150 6.45 -7.20 -20.59
CA LEU A 150 7.30 -6.21 -19.92
C LEU A 150 8.78 -6.36 -20.33
N ARG A 151 9.31 -7.59 -20.25
CA ARG A 151 10.70 -7.85 -20.64
C ARG A 151 10.95 -7.61 -22.13
N ALA A 152 9.98 -7.98 -22.99
CA ALA A 152 10.07 -7.77 -24.43
C ALA A 152 10.09 -6.27 -24.77
N ALA A 153 9.17 -5.48 -24.20
CA ALA A 153 9.13 -4.03 -24.39
C ALA A 153 10.45 -3.37 -24.01
N ASN A 154 10.99 -3.68 -22.83
CA ASN A 154 12.25 -3.12 -22.35
C ASN A 154 13.42 -3.46 -23.28
N ARG A 155 13.55 -4.72 -23.70
CA ARG A 155 14.61 -5.13 -24.64
C ARG A 155 14.50 -4.41 -25.98
N THR A 156 13.28 -4.20 -26.48
CA THR A 156 13.04 -3.51 -27.76
C THR A 156 13.56 -2.08 -27.75
N VAL A 157 13.46 -1.38 -26.63
CA VAL A 157 13.96 0.01 -26.49
C VAL A 157 15.36 0.10 -25.89
N GLY A 158 16.02 -1.05 -25.65
CA GLY A 158 17.40 -1.11 -25.14
C GLY A 158 17.52 -0.89 -23.62
N ASN A 159 16.45 -1.00 -22.88
CA ASN A 159 16.47 -0.94 -21.42
C ASN A 159 16.85 -2.29 -20.79
N ASP A 160 17.26 -2.26 -19.51
CA ASP A 160 17.30 -3.48 -18.70
C ASP A 160 15.91 -4.12 -18.67
N SER A 161 15.86 -5.44 -18.80
CA SER A 161 14.60 -6.18 -18.90
C SER A 161 13.70 -6.11 -17.65
N ALA A 162 14.24 -5.63 -16.54
CA ALA A 162 13.52 -5.46 -15.26
C ALA A 162 13.02 -4.03 -15.01
N CYS A 163 13.34 -3.07 -15.91
CA CYS A 163 12.85 -1.71 -15.76
C CYS A 163 11.32 -1.65 -15.68
N ALA A 164 10.80 -0.70 -14.91
CA ALA A 164 9.36 -0.47 -14.84
C ALA A 164 8.80 0.05 -16.16
N CYS A 165 7.62 -0.44 -16.53
CA CYS A 165 6.85 -0.04 -17.71
C CYS A 165 5.49 0.52 -17.30
N LEU A 166 4.83 1.21 -18.23
CA LEU A 166 3.40 1.52 -18.10
C LEU A 166 2.58 0.30 -18.51
N GLU A 167 1.78 -0.22 -17.58
CA GLU A 167 0.77 -1.23 -17.84
C GLU A 167 -0.58 -0.54 -18.01
N VAL A 168 -1.18 -0.70 -19.19
CA VAL A 168 -2.39 -0.01 -19.60
C VAL A 168 -3.52 -1.02 -19.75
N VAL A 169 -4.59 -0.89 -18.96
CA VAL A 169 -5.73 -1.79 -18.99
C VAL A 169 -6.82 -1.24 -19.91
N LEU A 170 -7.23 -2.04 -20.90
CA LEU A 170 -8.30 -1.72 -21.87
C LEU A 170 -8.05 -0.44 -22.70
N GLY A 171 -6.82 0.06 -22.75
CA GLY A 171 -6.46 1.21 -23.58
C GLY A 171 -6.89 2.57 -23.01
N GLY A 172 -6.94 3.57 -23.90
CA GLY A 172 -7.38 4.93 -23.54
C GLY A 172 -6.28 5.82 -22.93
N LEU A 173 -5.04 5.33 -22.78
CA LEU A 173 -3.91 6.17 -22.44
C LEU A 173 -3.63 7.16 -23.58
N SER A 174 -3.58 8.44 -23.28
CA SER A 174 -3.11 9.48 -24.19
C SER A 174 -2.05 10.35 -23.54
N PHE A 175 -1.05 10.76 -24.30
CA PHE A 175 0.09 11.54 -23.82
C PHE A 175 0.73 12.37 -24.92
N VAL A 176 1.49 13.38 -24.50
CA VAL A 176 2.37 14.17 -25.38
C VAL A 176 3.82 13.79 -25.08
N CYS A 177 4.60 13.56 -26.15
CA CYS A 177 6.04 13.38 -26.04
C CYS A 177 6.75 14.73 -26.12
N HIS A 178 7.46 15.08 -25.07
CA HIS A 178 8.37 16.24 -25.06
C HIS A 178 9.80 15.73 -25.28
N GLY A 179 10.40 16.14 -26.43
CA GLY A 179 11.71 15.67 -26.83
C GLY A 179 11.67 14.36 -27.62
N ARG A 180 12.85 13.80 -27.90
CA ARG A 180 13.01 12.55 -28.65
C ARG A 180 12.95 11.35 -27.71
N THR A 181 12.02 10.44 -27.95
CA THR A 181 11.82 9.23 -27.13
C THR A 181 11.55 8.01 -28.00
N LEU A 182 11.91 6.84 -27.53
CA LEU A 182 11.63 5.56 -28.15
C LEU A 182 10.58 4.83 -27.29
N ILE A 183 9.52 4.32 -27.93
CA ILE A 183 8.41 3.65 -27.26
C ILE A 183 8.24 2.27 -27.89
N ALA A 184 8.11 1.23 -27.06
CA ALA A 184 7.68 -0.10 -27.47
C ALA A 184 6.29 -0.39 -26.89
N ILE A 185 5.45 -1.04 -27.69
CA ILE A 185 4.13 -1.53 -27.29
C ILE A 185 4.12 -3.04 -27.54
N THR A 186 3.70 -3.81 -26.53
CA THR A 186 3.65 -5.28 -26.59
C THR A 186 2.32 -5.79 -26.05
#